data_79cbeabb4574367ad534c8f72fbf9b9f
#
_entry.id   79cbeabb4574367ad534c8f72fbf9b9f
#
_cell.length_a   1.000
_cell.length_b   1.000
_cell.length_c   1.000
_cell.angle_alpha   90.00
_cell.angle_beta   90.00
_cell.angle_gamma   90.00
#
_symmetry.space_group_name_H-M   'P 1'
#
loop_
_entity.id
_entity.type
_entity.pdbx_description
1 polymer ?
#
loop_
_entity_poly.entity_id
_entity_poly.type
_entity_poly.pdbx_seq_one_letter_code
_entity_poly.pdbx_strand_id
1 'polypeptide(L)'
;MENYAKSFLSTSHSEELFNSLYSTIDGYQISLNSNKRKHSKNKSYIYGEIDFSNFTKLLAECKPATDSIFYDLGSGTGKSIIISFLTQEFKKYIGIEVIQELHESAIQVKQQLDTSLNKYGGLISTESLIFKQNSFLKEDISDGDIIFANSTCFNAELMTELSSQVETLKI
;
A
#
# COMPACT_ATOMS: atom_id res chain seq x y z
N MET A 1 15.85 -11.08 16.79
CA MET A 1 16.90 -10.31 16.08
C MET A 1 16.23 -9.03 15.64
N GLU A 2 16.56 -7.94 16.33
CA GLU A 2 16.00 -6.62 16.09
C GLU A 2 16.32 -6.17 14.66
N ASN A 3 15.32 -5.61 14.00
CA ASN A 3 15.39 -5.15 12.62
C ASN A 3 16.21 -3.85 12.53
N TYR A 4 17.51 -3.91 12.82
CA TYR A 4 18.45 -2.79 12.71
C TYR A 4 18.55 -2.21 11.27
N ALA A 5 17.97 -2.91 10.30
CA ALA A 5 18.15 -2.60 8.89
C ALA A 5 17.47 -1.30 8.44
N LYS A 6 16.30 -0.94 9.02
CA LYS A 6 15.58 0.28 8.60
C LYS A 6 16.17 1.57 9.18
N SER A 7 16.90 1.50 10.28
CA SER A 7 17.58 2.68 10.86
C SER A 7 18.71 3.25 9.97
N PHE A 8 19.14 2.51 8.94
CA PHE A 8 20.16 2.96 8.00
C PHE A 8 19.62 3.85 6.87
N LEU A 9 18.32 3.83 6.61
CA LEU A 9 17.71 4.73 5.65
C LEU A 9 17.25 5.99 6.40
N SER A 10 17.97 7.11 6.23
CA SER A 10 17.43 8.40 6.65
C SER A 10 16.13 8.69 5.90
N THR A 11 15.26 9.53 6.46
CA THR A 11 13.98 9.88 5.80
C THR A 11 14.20 10.43 4.38
N SER A 12 15.27 11.20 4.15
CA SER A 12 15.63 11.70 2.82
C SER A 12 15.98 10.58 1.83
N HIS A 13 16.74 9.58 2.25
CA HIS A 13 17.06 8.42 1.40
C HIS A 13 15.82 7.56 1.10
N SER A 14 14.91 7.43 2.05
CA SER A 14 13.63 6.74 1.85
C SER A 14 12.76 7.43 0.81
N GLU A 15 12.69 8.76 0.84
CA GLU A 15 11.94 9.55 -0.12
C GLU A 15 12.59 9.55 -1.51
N GLU A 16 13.91 9.65 -1.60
CA GLU A 16 14.65 9.54 -2.87
C GLU A 16 14.44 8.16 -3.51
N LEU A 17 14.52 7.08 -2.72
CA LEU A 17 14.26 5.73 -3.19
C LEU A 17 12.82 5.58 -3.67
N PHE A 18 11.84 6.05 -2.88
CA PHE A 18 10.43 6.05 -3.27
C PHE A 18 10.21 6.77 -4.61
N ASN A 19 10.72 8.00 -4.74
CA ASN A 19 10.59 8.79 -5.97
C ASN A 19 11.24 8.09 -7.18
N SER A 20 12.37 7.43 -6.99
CA SER A 20 13.03 6.63 -8.03
C SER A 20 12.16 5.44 -8.48
N LEU A 21 11.57 4.70 -7.53
CA LEU A 21 10.69 3.55 -7.82
C LEU A 21 9.46 3.93 -8.63
N TYR A 22 8.90 5.11 -8.38
CA TYR A 22 7.67 5.58 -9.03
C TYR A 22 7.89 6.56 -10.19
N SER A 23 9.16 6.85 -10.56
CA SER A 23 9.50 7.86 -11.57
C SER A 23 8.88 7.62 -12.97
N THR A 24 8.57 6.38 -13.31
CA THR A 24 7.99 5.97 -14.59
C THR A 24 6.58 5.40 -14.48
N ILE A 25 6.00 5.41 -13.28
CA ILE A 25 4.68 4.79 -13.01
C ILE A 25 3.62 5.88 -12.92
N ASP A 26 2.70 5.88 -13.87
CA ASP A 26 1.49 6.72 -13.86
C ASP A 26 0.27 5.86 -13.51
N GLY A 27 -0.03 5.76 -12.22
CA GLY A 27 -1.17 4.97 -11.72
C GLY A 27 -2.51 5.45 -12.23
N TYR A 28 -2.64 6.77 -12.49
CA TYR A 28 -3.87 7.33 -13.05
C TYR A 28 -4.09 6.84 -14.48
N GLN A 29 -3.07 6.87 -15.34
CA GLN A 29 -3.18 6.37 -16.70
C GLN A 29 -3.41 4.86 -16.76
N ILE A 30 -2.79 4.09 -15.85
CA ILE A 30 -3.02 2.64 -15.73
C ILE A 30 -4.50 2.40 -15.41
N SER A 31 -5.05 3.05 -14.41
CA SER A 31 -6.46 2.94 -14.01
C SER A 31 -7.42 3.34 -15.13
N LEU A 32 -7.17 4.46 -15.81
CA LEU A 32 -7.99 4.91 -16.94
C LEU A 32 -8.01 3.89 -18.08
N ASN A 33 -6.87 3.32 -18.42
CA ASN A 33 -6.75 2.35 -19.50
C ASN A 33 -7.46 1.02 -19.14
N SER A 34 -7.36 0.58 -17.88
CA SER A 34 -8.09 -0.59 -17.38
C SER A 34 -9.61 -0.37 -17.46
N ASN A 35 -10.10 0.77 -16.99
CA ASN A 35 -11.52 1.11 -17.02
C ASN A 35 -12.09 1.19 -18.44
N LYS A 36 -11.34 1.76 -19.39
CA LYS A 36 -11.73 1.80 -20.82
C LYS A 36 -11.86 0.40 -21.40
N ARG A 37 -10.92 -0.51 -21.12
CA ARG A 37 -10.96 -1.90 -21.61
C ARG A 37 -12.14 -2.69 -21.05
N LYS A 38 -12.47 -2.49 -19.78
CA LYS A 38 -13.56 -3.18 -19.09
C LYS A 38 -14.94 -2.53 -19.32
N HIS A 39 -15.03 -1.43 -20.08
CA HIS A 39 -16.24 -0.62 -20.26
C HIS A 39 -16.93 -0.27 -18.93
N SER A 40 -16.16 -0.15 -17.86
CA SER A 40 -16.67 0.11 -16.53
C SER A 40 -17.01 1.58 -16.37
N LYS A 41 -18.26 1.88 -15.97
CA LYS A 41 -18.70 3.22 -15.55
C LYS A 41 -18.58 3.41 -14.02
N ASN A 42 -18.04 2.42 -13.31
CA ASN A 42 -17.93 2.48 -11.85
C ASN A 42 -16.83 3.46 -11.44
N LYS A 43 -17.24 4.58 -10.84
CA LYS A 43 -16.34 5.64 -10.38
C LYS A 43 -15.40 5.18 -9.23
N SER A 44 -15.76 4.12 -8.52
CA SER A 44 -14.92 3.56 -7.44
C SER A 44 -13.61 2.93 -7.95
N TYR A 45 -13.42 2.82 -9.25
CA TYR A 45 -12.17 2.38 -9.87
C TYR A 45 -11.29 3.56 -10.34
N ILE A 46 -11.55 4.78 -9.86
CA ILE A 46 -10.66 5.93 -10.10
C ILE A 46 -9.51 5.82 -9.10
N TYR A 47 -8.29 6.01 -9.62
CA TYR A 47 -7.08 5.97 -8.82
C TYR A 47 -6.79 7.35 -8.20
N GLY A 48 -6.52 7.37 -6.88
CA GLY A 48 -6.03 8.56 -6.17
C GLY A 48 -4.59 8.33 -5.70
N GLU A 49 -3.76 9.37 -5.78
CA GLU A 49 -2.35 9.26 -5.36
C GLU A 49 -2.13 9.74 -3.93
N ILE A 50 -1.11 9.16 -3.30
CA ILE A 50 -0.66 9.48 -1.94
C ILE A 50 0.70 10.17 -2.04
N ASP A 51 0.85 11.27 -1.33
CA ASP A 51 2.10 12.01 -1.16
C ASP A 51 2.96 11.37 -0.06
N PHE A 52 4.27 11.21 -0.32
CA PHE A 52 5.21 10.56 0.60
C PHE A 52 5.24 11.25 1.96
N SER A 53 5.49 12.55 1.97
CA SER A 53 5.70 13.32 3.20
C SER A 53 4.43 13.39 4.07
N ASN A 54 3.27 13.61 3.43
CA ASN A 54 1.99 13.70 4.15
C ASN A 54 1.57 12.34 4.72
N PHE A 55 1.77 11.26 3.97
CA PHE A 55 1.42 9.93 4.44
C PHE A 55 2.35 9.45 5.56
N THR A 56 3.64 9.76 5.48
CA THR A 56 4.60 9.48 6.56
C THR A 56 4.18 10.16 7.88
N LYS A 57 3.74 11.43 7.82
CA LYS A 57 3.23 12.15 9.00
C LYS A 57 1.96 11.49 9.56
N LEU A 58 1.02 11.12 8.68
CA LEU A 58 -0.21 10.43 9.09
C LEU A 58 0.11 9.13 9.85
N LEU A 59 1.02 8.31 9.32
CA LEU A 59 1.43 7.06 9.97
C LEU A 59 2.11 7.30 11.31
N ALA A 60 2.94 8.34 11.43
CA ALA A 60 3.61 8.68 12.68
C ALA A 60 2.60 9.08 13.77
N GLU A 61 1.50 9.78 13.42
CA GLU A 61 0.43 10.12 14.36
C GLU A 61 -0.34 8.89 14.86
N CYS A 62 -0.42 7.82 14.06
CA CYS A 62 -1.03 6.56 14.48
C CYS A 62 -0.22 5.83 15.56
N LYS A 63 1.06 6.16 15.76
CA LYS A 63 1.97 5.55 16.75
C LYS A 63 1.94 4.02 16.72
N PRO A 64 2.16 3.38 15.57
CA PRO A 64 2.05 1.94 15.45
C PRO A 64 3.05 1.21 16.35
N ALA A 65 2.64 0.08 16.92
CA ALA A 65 3.57 -0.85 17.55
C ALA A 65 4.36 -1.61 16.46
N THR A 66 5.57 -2.05 16.78
CA THR A 66 6.47 -2.72 15.83
C THR A 66 5.98 -4.08 15.33
N ASP A 67 5.08 -4.71 16.08
CA ASP A 67 4.43 -5.99 15.73
C ASP A 67 3.07 -5.82 15.06
N SER A 68 2.63 -4.58 14.83
CA SER A 68 1.37 -4.27 14.16
C SER A 68 1.34 -4.75 12.71
N ILE A 69 0.14 -5.07 12.23
CA ILE A 69 -0.16 -5.43 10.84
C ILE A 69 -0.87 -4.25 10.18
N PHE A 70 -0.30 -3.78 9.07
CA PHE A 70 -0.83 -2.68 8.29
C PHE A 70 -1.54 -3.19 7.04
N TYR A 71 -2.79 -2.74 6.82
CA TYR A 71 -3.56 -2.98 5.61
C TYR A 71 -3.81 -1.69 4.83
N ASP A 72 -3.75 -1.79 3.48
CA ASP A 72 -4.24 -0.77 2.56
C ASP A 72 -5.32 -1.38 1.65
N LEU A 73 -6.54 -0.89 1.78
CA LEU A 73 -7.72 -1.35 1.06
C LEU A 73 -7.95 -0.51 -0.19
N GLY A 74 -7.62 -1.07 -1.35
CA GLY A 74 -7.51 -0.36 -2.62
C GLY A 74 -6.09 0.21 -2.81
N SER A 75 -5.08 -0.63 -2.64
CA SER A 75 -3.67 -0.20 -2.58
C SER A 75 -3.11 0.34 -3.90
N GLY A 76 -3.83 0.20 -5.01
CA GLY A 76 -3.41 0.71 -6.30
C GLY A 76 -2.04 0.19 -6.73
N THR A 77 -1.13 1.10 -7.05
CA THR A 77 0.27 0.78 -7.38
C THR A 77 1.14 0.50 -6.16
N GLY A 78 0.56 0.46 -4.94
CA GLY A 78 1.23 0.11 -3.70
C GLY A 78 1.97 1.27 -3.01
N LYS A 79 1.71 2.54 -3.36
CA LYS A 79 2.42 3.70 -2.81
C LYS A 79 2.38 3.74 -1.27
N SER A 80 1.21 3.60 -0.66
CA SER A 80 1.04 3.57 0.81
C SER A 80 1.83 2.46 1.48
N ILE A 81 1.81 1.26 0.88
CA ILE A 81 2.54 0.08 1.36
C ILE A 81 4.05 0.33 1.32
N ILE A 82 4.57 0.87 0.21
CA ILE A 82 6.00 1.16 0.07
C ILE A 82 6.43 2.29 1.02
N ILE A 83 5.64 3.36 1.17
CA ILE A 83 5.93 4.42 2.16
C ILE A 83 5.95 3.84 3.57
N SER A 84 4.93 3.07 3.94
CA SER A 84 4.85 2.42 5.25
C SER A 84 6.07 1.56 5.53
N PHE A 85 6.50 0.76 4.55
CA PHE A 85 7.69 -0.09 4.66
C PHE A 85 8.97 0.72 4.84
N LEU A 86 9.12 1.83 4.14
CA LEU A 86 10.32 2.67 4.19
C LEU A 86 10.40 3.54 5.45
N THR A 87 9.27 3.82 6.11
CA THR A 87 9.19 4.83 7.17
C THR A 87 8.74 4.31 8.53
N GLN A 88 8.08 3.16 8.58
CA GLN A 88 7.56 2.56 9.81
C GLN A 88 7.94 1.08 9.91
N GLU A 89 7.93 0.54 11.12
CA GLU A 89 8.18 -0.86 11.37
C GLU A 89 6.86 -1.57 11.68
N PHE A 90 6.40 -2.39 10.74
CA PHE A 90 5.25 -3.28 10.90
C PHE A 90 5.69 -4.73 10.73
N LYS A 91 4.98 -5.64 11.37
CA LYS A 91 5.15 -7.09 11.18
C LYS A 91 4.81 -7.52 9.76
N LYS A 92 3.74 -6.92 9.18
CA LYS A 92 3.29 -7.15 7.80
C LYS A 92 2.73 -5.86 7.21
N TYR A 93 2.88 -5.73 5.90
CA TYR A 93 2.31 -4.66 5.08
C TYR A 93 1.49 -5.33 3.98
N ILE A 94 0.17 -5.18 4.01
CA ILE A 94 -0.73 -5.91 3.13
C ILE A 94 -1.53 -4.94 2.29
N GLY A 95 -1.29 -4.93 0.98
CA GLY A 95 -2.07 -4.17 0.01
C GLY A 95 -3.05 -5.06 -0.72
N ILE A 96 -4.31 -4.64 -0.80
CA ILE A 96 -5.36 -5.38 -1.53
C ILE A 96 -5.87 -4.48 -2.66
N GLU A 97 -5.77 -4.97 -3.91
CA GLU A 97 -6.17 -4.22 -5.09
C GLU A 97 -6.95 -5.11 -6.05
N VAL A 98 -8.11 -4.61 -6.50
CA VAL A 98 -9.00 -5.37 -7.40
C VAL A 98 -8.65 -5.18 -8.87
N ILE A 99 -8.03 -4.05 -9.23
CA ILE A 99 -7.64 -3.76 -10.60
C ILE A 99 -6.30 -4.45 -10.89
N GLN A 100 -6.34 -5.44 -11.76
CA GLN A 100 -5.19 -6.28 -12.08
C GLN A 100 -3.97 -5.47 -12.50
N GLU A 101 -4.12 -4.51 -13.38
CA GLU A 101 -3.00 -3.72 -13.93
C GLU A 101 -2.32 -2.84 -12.85
N LEU A 102 -3.08 -2.34 -11.88
CA LEU A 102 -2.53 -1.61 -10.73
C LEU A 102 -1.78 -2.57 -9.78
N HIS A 103 -2.39 -3.73 -9.49
CA HIS A 103 -1.75 -4.77 -8.70
C HIS A 103 -0.43 -5.25 -9.33
N GLU A 104 -0.41 -5.52 -10.64
CA GLU A 104 0.81 -5.91 -11.36
C GLU A 104 1.90 -4.84 -11.25
N SER A 105 1.52 -3.56 -11.33
CA SER A 105 2.43 -2.44 -11.11
C SER A 105 3.01 -2.45 -9.70
N ALA A 106 2.20 -2.73 -8.66
CA ALA A 106 2.68 -2.84 -7.28
C ALA A 106 3.69 -4.00 -7.10
N ILE A 107 3.47 -5.13 -7.76
CA ILE A 107 4.41 -6.26 -7.78
C ILE A 107 5.74 -5.87 -8.44
N GLN A 108 5.70 -5.13 -9.57
CA GLN A 108 6.91 -4.64 -10.24
C GLN A 108 7.71 -3.69 -9.35
N VAL A 109 7.01 -2.76 -8.65
CA VAL A 109 7.65 -1.85 -7.68
C VAL A 109 8.33 -2.63 -6.55
N LYS A 110 7.67 -3.66 -6.00
CA LYS A 110 8.28 -4.52 -4.98
C LYS A 110 9.56 -5.19 -5.49
N GLN A 111 9.57 -5.70 -6.71
CA GLN A 111 10.76 -6.33 -7.31
C GLN A 111 11.91 -5.31 -7.52
N GLN A 112 11.58 -4.08 -7.92
CA GLN A 112 12.56 -2.99 -8.04
C GLN A 112 13.10 -2.57 -6.67
N LEU A 113 12.25 -2.52 -5.64
CA LEU A 113 12.65 -2.27 -4.27
C LEU A 113 13.60 -3.37 -3.76
N ASP A 114 13.27 -4.65 -3.95
CA ASP A 114 14.15 -5.77 -3.62
C ASP A 114 15.53 -5.61 -4.26
N THR A 115 15.56 -5.31 -5.54
CA THR A 115 16.81 -5.09 -6.29
C THR A 115 17.61 -3.93 -5.70
N SER A 116 16.92 -2.82 -5.37
CA SER A 116 17.55 -1.63 -4.80
C SER A 116 18.09 -1.87 -3.39
N LEU A 117 17.43 -2.73 -2.60
CA LEU A 117 17.83 -3.06 -1.24
C LEU A 117 18.94 -4.11 -1.17
N ASN A 118 19.10 -4.93 -2.21
CA ASN A 118 20.18 -5.95 -2.28
C ASN A 118 21.58 -5.36 -2.13
N LYS A 119 21.78 -4.07 -2.50
CA LYS A 119 23.05 -3.35 -2.27
C LYS A 119 23.43 -3.22 -0.79
N TYR A 120 22.47 -3.41 0.12
CA TYR A 120 22.71 -3.42 1.56
C TYR A 120 22.99 -4.83 2.10
N GLY A 121 23.43 -5.76 1.26
CA GLY A 121 23.91 -7.09 1.67
C GLY A 121 22.81 -8.01 2.20
N GLY A 122 21.54 -7.83 1.77
CA GLY A 122 20.42 -8.67 2.20
C GLY A 122 19.94 -8.41 3.64
N LEU A 123 20.38 -7.31 4.25
CA LEU A 123 19.98 -6.94 5.63
C LEU A 123 18.51 -6.52 5.72
N ILE A 124 17.93 -6.09 4.60
CA ILE A 124 16.52 -5.63 4.51
C ILE A 124 15.78 -6.57 3.58
N SER A 125 14.78 -7.29 4.12
CA SER A 125 13.91 -8.19 3.34
C SER A 125 12.55 -7.55 3.11
N THR A 126 12.00 -7.71 1.90
CA THR A 126 10.63 -7.30 1.56
C THR A 126 9.62 -8.44 1.69
N GLU A 127 9.95 -9.55 2.34
CA GLU A 127 9.04 -10.68 2.55
C GLU A 127 7.77 -10.29 3.32
N SER A 128 7.87 -9.28 4.20
CA SER A 128 6.73 -8.73 4.93
C SER A 128 5.78 -7.88 4.07
N LEU A 129 6.17 -7.51 2.83
CA LEU A 129 5.33 -6.83 1.85
C LEU A 129 4.50 -7.85 1.08
N ILE A 130 3.18 -7.77 1.23
CA ILE A 130 2.23 -8.70 0.62
C ILE A 130 1.25 -7.90 -0.23
N PHE A 131 1.14 -8.22 -1.51
CA PHE A 131 0.12 -7.67 -2.40
C PHE A 131 -0.85 -8.77 -2.82
N LYS A 132 -2.14 -8.52 -2.67
CA LYS A 132 -3.23 -9.44 -3.02
C LYS A 132 -4.09 -8.82 -4.13
N GLN A 133 -4.29 -9.56 -5.22
CA GLN A 133 -5.25 -9.17 -6.25
C GLN A 133 -6.63 -9.72 -5.91
N ASN A 134 -7.43 -8.93 -5.20
CA ASN A 134 -8.79 -9.32 -4.82
C ASN A 134 -9.62 -8.07 -4.44
N SER A 135 -10.93 -8.25 -4.27
CA SER A 135 -11.76 -7.28 -3.56
C SER A 135 -11.49 -7.37 -2.06
N PHE A 136 -11.18 -6.24 -1.40
CA PHE A 136 -10.98 -6.21 0.03
C PHE A 136 -12.22 -6.64 0.83
N LEU A 137 -13.42 -6.51 0.24
CA LEU A 137 -14.65 -7.01 0.84
C LEU A 137 -14.72 -8.55 0.95
N LYS A 138 -13.82 -9.27 0.27
CA LYS A 138 -13.73 -10.74 0.28
C LYS A 138 -12.52 -11.25 1.06
N GLU A 139 -11.72 -10.35 1.60
CA GLU A 139 -10.53 -10.69 2.38
C GLU A 139 -10.85 -10.61 3.88
N ASP A 140 -10.27 -11.53 4.63
CA ASP A 140 -10.22 -11.41 6.08
C ASP A 140 -9.14 -10.41 6.45
N ILE A 141 -9.54 -9.32 7.09
CA ILE A 141 -8.67 -8.24 7.56
C ILE A 141 -8.72 -8.12 9.10
N SER A 142 -9.23 -9.13 9.78
CA SER A 142 -9.48 -9.12 11.24
C SER A 142 -8.21 -9.15 12.08
N ASP A 143 -7.05 -9.49 11.47
CA ASP A 143 -5.73 -9.44 12.11
C ASP A 143 -5.02 -8.08 11.92
N GLY A 144 -5.68 -7.11 11.28
CA GLY A 144 -5.12 -5.78 11.03
C GLY A 144 -5.21 -4.87 12.25
N ASP A 145 -4.08 -4.27 12.64
CA ASP A 145 -4.02 -3.26 13.72
C ASP A 145 -4.24 -1.85 13.17
N ILE A 146 -3.77 -1.59 11.95
CA ILE A 146 -4.01 -0.34 11.24
C ILE A 146 -4.55 -0.66 9.84
N ILE A 147 -5.73 -0.13 9.56
CA ILE A 147 -6.41 -0.32 8.28
C ILE A 147 -6.58 1.06 7.63
N PHE A 148 -5.96 1.24 6.48
CA PHE A 148 -6.05 2.43 5.67
C PHE A 148 -6.88 2.18 4.42
N ALA A 149 -7.67 3.17 4.02
CA ALA A 149 -8.36 3.18 2.74
C ALA A 149 -8.40 4.61 2.19
N ASN A 150 -7.83 4.83 1.00
CA ASN A 150 -8.02 6.09 0.29
C ASN A 150 -9.40 6.10 -0.37
N SER A 151 -10.43 6.40 0.41
CA SER A 151 -11.83 6.29 0.01
C SER A 151 -12.36 7.47 -0.84
N THR A 152 -11.49 8.39 -1.27
CA THR A 152 -11.91 9.61 -2.01
C THR A 152 -12.70 9.32 -3.28
N CYS A 153 -12.52 8.15 -3.87
CA CYS A 153 -13.21 7.72 -5.08
C CYS A 153 -14.23 6.59 -4.85
N PHE A 154 -14.44 6.15 -3.60
CA PHE A 154 -15.41 5.11 -3.30
C PHE A 154 -16.84 5.67 -3.40
N ASN A 155 -17.74 4.89 -4.01
CA ASN A 155 -19.16 5.25 -4.03
C ASN A 155 -19.83 4.91 -2.70
N ALA A 156 -21.06 5.38 -2.48
CA ALA A 156 -21.79 5.19 -1.24
C ALA A 156 -22.05 3.71 -0.90
N GLU A 157 -22.28 2.88 -1.90
CA GLU A 157 -22.51 1.43 -1.73
C GLU A 157 -21.24 0.76 -1.17
N LEU A 158 -20.10 0.98 -1.82
CA LEU A 158 -18.81 0.44 -1.36
C LEU A 158 -18.43 0.94 0.04
N MET A 159 -18.72 2.23 0.34
CA MET A 159 -18.50 2.78 1.68
C MET A 159 -19.38 2.12 2.73
N THR A 160 -20.63 1.81 2.41
CA THR A 160 -21.54 1.09 3.33
C THR A 160 -21.04 -0.34 3.59
N GLU A 161 -20.63 -1.06 2.55
CA GLU A 161 -20.09 -2.41 2.68
C GLU A 161 -18.79 -2.42 3.50
N LEU A 162 -17.88 -1.47 3.23
CA LEU A 162 -16.65 -1.31 4.00
C LEU A 162 -16.94 -1.02 5.47
N SER A 163 -17.87 -0.08 5.77
CA SER A 163 -18.25 0.24 7.14
C SER A 163 -18.78 -0.99 7.87
N SER A 164 -19.67 -1.76 7.23
CA SER A 164 -20.20 -2.99 7.79
C SER A 164 -19.10 -4.04 8.05
N GLN A 165 -18.11 -4.16 7.17
CA GLN A 165 -16.98 -5.06 7.36
C GLN A 165 -16.13 -4.64 8.57
N VAL A 166 -15.82 -3.35 8.69
CA VAL A 166 -15.00 -2.81 9.77
C VAL A 166 -15.72 -2.92 11.13
N GLU A 167 -17.03 -2.71 11.19
CA GLU A 167 -17.82 -2.88 12.41
C GLU A 167 -17.78 -4.31 12.98
N THR A 168 -17.48 -5.32 12.15
CA THR A 168 -17.33 -6.70 12.60
C THR A 168 -15.94 -6.99 13.19
N LEU A 169 -14.98 -6.09 13.02
CA LEU A 169 -13.65 -6.25 13.58
C LEU A 169 -13.71 -6.06 15.09
N LYS A 170 -13.08 -6.95 15.81
CA LYS A 170 -12.91 -6.79 17.26
C LYS A 170 -11.78 -5.79 17.49
N ILE A 171 -12.14 -4.55 17.76
CA ILE A 171 -11.23 -3.53 18.24
C ILE A 171 -11.04 -3.68 19.76
#